data_226d351c299308f20b999201c63aceed
#
_entry.id   226d351c299308f20b999201c63aceed
#
_cell.length_a   1.000
_cell.length_b   1.000
_cell.length_c   1.000
_cell.angle_alpha   90.00
_cell.angle_beta   90.00
_cell.angle_gamma   90.00
#
_symmetry.space_group_name_H-M   'P 1'
#
loop_
_entity.id
_entity.type
_entity.pdbx_description
1 polymer ?
#
loop_
_entity_poly.entity_id
_entity_poly.type
_entity_poly.pdbx_seq_one_letter_code
_entity_poly.pdbx_strand_id
1 'polypeptide(L)'
;FSRQILHFLQTRDVKALVIACNTASALALETIQKEVDIPIIGVVKPGAKVACKTTRNNRIGVIATKATISSGLYADFIHQIRPEAEVIGKACPLFVPLVEEGWRKDPVTREVAARYLEELKDKDIDTLILGCTHYPLLRSLIGDIMGDQVTLVNPAYETALQLKELLQEHGIASDTKPQGENPYEFYVSDAAESFRDFANAILPIDIDRAKKINIEAY
;
A
#
# COMPACT_ATOMS: atom_id res chain seq x y z
N PHE A 1 6.49 15.91 -4.42
CA PHE A 1 5.80 15.59 -3.15
C PHE A 1 6.56 14.59 -2.28
N SER A 2 6.98 13.41 -2.76
CA SER A 2 7.66 12.40 -1.92
C SER A 2 8.92 12.96 -1.26
N ARG A 3 9.73 13.76 -1.97
CA ARG A 3 10.91 14.42 -1.43
C ARG A 3 10.57 15.48 -0.38
N GLN A 4 9.55 16.28 -0.61
CA GLN A 4 9.07 17.28 0.35
C GLN A 4 8.58 16.62 1.65
N ILE A 5 7.81 15.52 1.55
CA ILE A 5 7.40 14.73 2.72
C ILE A 5 8.62 14.17 3.45
N LEU A 6 9.62 13.66 2.72
CA LEU A 6 10.86 13.18 3.30
C LEU A 6 11.57 14.28 4.11
N HIS A 7 11.78 15.45 3.52
CA HIS A 7 12.43 16.58 4.19
C HIS A 7 11.65 17.01 5.44
N PHE A 8 10.31 17.06 5.36
CA PHE A 8 9.48 17.31 6.54
C PHE A 8 9.73 16.27 7.63
N LEU A 9 9.70 14.97 7.30
CA LEU A 9 9.88 13.90 8.28
C LEU A 9 11.29 13.89 8.89
N GLN A 10 12.31 14.29 8.15
CA GLN A 10 13.67 14.48 8.70
C GLN A 10 13.72 15.52 9.82
N THR A 11 12.82 16.52 9.81
CA THR A 11 12.72 17.50 10.91
C THR A 11 12.07 16.92 12.17
N ARG A 12 11.63 15.65 12.15
CA ARG A 12 10.93 14.96 13.25
C ARG A 12 11.78 13.89 13.91
N ASP A 13 13.07 13.84 13.64
CA ASP A 13 14.00 12.87 14.22
C ASP A 13 13.53 11.41 14.08
N VAL A 14 12.95 11.08 12.93
CA VAL A 14 12.46 9.73 12.64
C VAL A 14 13.62 8.77 12.41
N LYS A 15 13.51 7.54 12.91
CA LYS A 15 14.56 6.52 12.84
C LYS A 15 14.47 5.62 11.60
N ALA A 16 13.31 5.53 11.00
CA ALA A 16 13.05 4.78 9.78
C ALA A 16 11.86 5.37 9.03
N LEU A 17 11.76 5.12 7.74
CA LEU A 17 10.68 5.60 6.88
C LEU A 17 9.98 4.44 6.18
N VAL A 18 8.65 4.53 6.08
CA VAL A 18 7.84 3.61 5.28
C VAL A 18 7.08 4.40 4.23
N ILE A 19 7.29 4.09 2.96
CA ILE A 19 6.45 4.59 1.86
C ILE A 19 5.29 3.62 1.69
N ALA A 20 4.17 3.90 2.34
CA ALA A 20 3.00 3.03 2.34
C ALA A 20 2.18 3.09 1.03
N CYS A 21 2.38 4.12 0.21
CA CYS A 21 1.74 4.27 -1.09
C CYS A 21 2.45 3.43 -2.15
N ASN A 22 1.73 2.53 -2.84
CA ASN A 22 2.29 1.72 -3.93
C ASN A 22 2.84 2.57 -5.08
N THR A 23 2.11 3.61 -5.48
CA THR A 23 2.55 4.52 -6.55
C THR A 23 3.85 5.26 -6.15
N ALA A 24 3.91 5.80 -4.94
CA ALA A 24 5.12 6.48 -4.47
C ALA A 24 6.28 5.49 -4.28
N SER A 25 6.03 4.28 -3.79
CA SER A 25 7.04 3.22 -3.70
C SER A 25 7.58 2.83 -5.08
N ALA A 26 6.72 2.75 -6.08
CA ALA A 26 7.12 2.38 -7.43
C ALA A 26 7.92 3.49 -8.15
N LEU A 27 7.58 4.77 -7.92
CA LEU A 27 8.11 5.87 -8.71
C LEU A 27 9.17 6.72 -8.00
N ALA A 28 9.22 6.72 -6.66
CA ALA A 28 10.06 7.62 -5.90
C ALA A 28 11.08 6.92 -4.97
N LEU A 29 10.82 5.70 -4.51
CA LEU A 29 11.65 5.04 -3.50
C LEU A 29 13.12 4.98 -3.89
N GLU A 30 13.45 4.52 -5.10
CA GLU A 30 14.84 4.38 -5.56
C GLU A 30 15.61 5.72 -5.54
N THR A 31 14.89 6.81 -5.83
CA THR A 31 15.49 8.15 -5.82
C THR A 31 15.70 8.64 -4.39
N ILE A 32 14.64 8.60 -3.56
CA ILE A 32 14.68 9.22 -2.24
C ILE A 32 15.51 8.42 -1.22
N GLN A 33 15.64 7.11 -1.38
CA GLN A 33 16.48 6.30 -0.50
C GLN A 33 17.98 6.69 -0.57
N LYS A 34 18.42 7.34 -1.66
CA LYS A 34 19.80 7.85 -1.83
C LYS A 34 20.02 9.19 -1.14
N GLU A 35 18.95 9.82 -0.66
CA GLU A 35 18.95 11.15 -0.06
C GLU A 35 18.86 11.09 1.49
N VAL A 36 18.83 9.88 2.07
CA VAL A 36 18.70 9.68 3.51
C VAL A 36 19.64 8.59 4.02
N ASP A 37 20.15 8.79 5.22
CA ASP A 37 21.01 7.81 5.91
C ASP A 37 20.21 6.85 6.80
N ILE A 38 18.90 7.09 6.99
CA ILE A 38 18.03 6.22 7.78
C ILE A 38 17.39 5.13 6.90
N PRO A 39 17.07 3.97 7.48
CA PRO A 39 16.41 2.90 6.76
C PRO A 39 15.08 3.33 6.16
N ILE A 40 14.85 2.98 4.90
CA ILE A 40 13.61 3.26 4.18
C ILE A 40 13.08 2.01 3.48
N ILE A 41 11.79 1.76 3.58
CA ILE A 41 11.12 0.63 2.95
C ILE A 41 9.86 1.08 2.20
N GLY A 42 9.63 0.50 1.02
CA GLY A 42 8.38 0.64 0.26
C GLY A 42 7.55 -0.64 0.31
N VAL A 43 6.31 -0.57 -0.13
CA VAL A 43 5.34 -1.67 -0.02
C VAL A 43 5.36 -2.64 -1.22
N VAL A 44 5.93 -2.27 -2.36
CA VAL A 44 5.88 -3.09 -3.59
C VAL A 44 6.69 -4.38 -3.46
N LYS A 45 7.95 -4.28 -3.02
CA LYS A 45 8.84 -5.44 -2.85
C LYS A 45 8.33 -6.45 -1.83
N PRO A 46 7.85 -6.05 -0.63
CA PRO A 46 7.19 -6.95 0.31
C PRO A 46 5.96 -7.64 -0.30
N GLY A 47 5.11 -6.90 -1.01
CA GLY A 47 3.94 -7.46 -1.69
C GLY A 47 4.29 -8.51 -2.75
N ALA A 48 5.31 -8.26 -3.58
CA ALA A 48 5.82 -9.22 -4.55
C ALA A 48 6.35 -10.50 -3.89
N LYS A 49 7.11 -10.36 -2.78
CA LYS A 49 7.67 -11.48 -2.02
C LYS A 49 6.57 -12.39 -1.46
N VAL A 50 5.49 -11.82 -0.90
CA VAL A 50 4.36 -12.61 -0.40
C VAL A 50 3.61 -13.28 -1.54
N ALA A 51 3.35 -12.60 -2.63
CA ALA A 51 2.66 -13.18 -3.78
C ALA A 51 3.43 -14.40 -4.34
N CYS A 52 4.76 -14.29 -4.45
CA CYS A 52 5.60 -15.42 -4.85
C CYS A 52 5.55 -16.61 -3.89
N LYS A 53 5.38 -16.37 -2.58
CA LYS A 53 5.22 -17.44 -1.58
C LYS A 53 3.81 -18.05 -1.62
N THR A 54 2.82 -17.28 -2.03
CA THR A 54 1.40 -17.66 -1.98
C THR A 54 0.97 -18.44 -3.21
N THR A 55 1.45 -18.06 -4.39
CA THR A 55 1.04 -18.69 -5.66
C THR A 55 1.45 -20.16 -5.73
N ARG A 56 0.57 -20.96 -6.28
CA ARG A 56 0.73 -22.41 -6.50
C ARG A 56 0.93 -22.74 -7.98
N ASN A 57 0.35 -21.92 -8.88
CA ASN A 57 0.39 -22.15 -10.33
C ASN A 57 1.26 -21.13 -11.09
N ASN A 58 1.96 -20.23 -10.37
CA ASN A 58 2.79 -19.16 -10.92
C ASN A 58 2.03 -18.11 -11.76
N ARG A 59 0.72 -17.96 -11.56
CA ARG A 59 -0.12 -16.97 -12.25
C ARG A 59 -0.63 -15.95 -11.23
N ILE A 60 -0.01 -14.76 -11.25
CA ILE A 60 -0.22 -13.71 -10.26
C ILE A 60 -0.89 -12.50 -10.90
N GLY A 61 -2.09 -12.15 -10.40
CA GLY A 61 -2.75 -10.89 -10.74
C GLY A 61 -2.24 -9.74 -9.87
N VAL A 62 -2.20 -8.54 -10.43
CA VAL A 62 -1.92 -7.30 -9.71
C VAL A 62 -2.97 -6.26 -10.08
N ILE A 63 -3.77 -5.83 -9.11
CA ILE A 63 -4.62 -4.65 -9.28
C ILE A 63 -3.99 -3.46 -8.58
N ALA A 64 -3.91 -2.31 -9.27
CA ALA A 64 -3.28 -1.11 -8.73
C ALA A 64 -3.77 0.16 -9.46
N THR A 65 -3.20 1.30 -9.11
CA THR A 65 -3.37 2.52 -9.90
C THR A 65 -2.68 2.37 -11.27
N LYS A 66 -3.12 3.19 -12.24
CA LYS A 66 -2.51 3.19 -13.59
C LYS A 66 -0.98 3.40 -13.52
N ALA A 67 -0.53 4.34 -12.68
CA ALA A 67 0.89 4.63 -12.54
C ALA A 67 1.69 3.43 -11.97
N THR A 68 1.14 2.74 -10.97
CA THR A 68 1.78 1.54 -10.40
C THR A 68 1.85 0.40 -11.42
N ILE A 69 0.78 0.15 -12.18
CA ILE A 69 0.79 -0.89 -13.23
C ILE A 69 1.79 -0.53 -14.34
N SER A 70 1.77 0.73 -14.81
CA SER A 70 2.66 1.18 -15.88
C SER A 70 4.15 1.21 -15.49
N SER A 71 4.47 1.23 -14.20
CA SER A 71 5.87 1.16 -13.74
C SER A 71 6.52 -0.19 -13.98
N GLY A 72 5.73 -1.27 -14.11
CA GLY A 72 6.23 -2.65 -14.23
C GLY A 72 6.85 -3.24 -12.96
N LEU A 73 7.03 -2.45 -11.89
CA LEU A 73 7.87 -2.80 -10.75
C LEU A 73 7.41 -4.06 -9.99
N TYR A 74 6.10 -4.33 -9.93
CA TYR A 74 5.61 -5.59 -9.37
C TYR A 74 6.09 -6.79 -10.19
N ALA A 75 5.98 -6.72 -11.52
CA ALA A 75 6.45 -7.79 -12.40
C ALA A 75 7.96 -7.98 -12.26
N ASP A 76 8.74 -6.90 -12.23
CA ASP A 76 10.19 -6.96 -12.06
C ASP A 76 10.59 -7.66 -10.76
N PHE A 77 10.00 -7.30 -9.62
CA PHE A 77 10.30 -7.95 -8.35
C PHE A 77 9.81 -9.40 -8.27
N ILE A 78 8.66 -9.71 -8.87
CA ILE A 78 8.16 -11.08 -8.95
C ILE A 78 9.12 -11.93 -9.79
N HIS A 79 9.55 -11.46 -10.96
CA HIS A 79 10.46 -12.18 -11.83
C HIS A 79 11.87 -12.35 -11.24
N GLN A 80 12.34 -11.45 -10.38
CA GLN A 80 13.58 -11.63 -9.62
C GLN A 80 13.51 -12.82 -8.65
N ILE A 81 12.32 -13.16 -8.15
CA ILE A 81 12.10 -14.25 -7.18
C ILE A 81 11.63 -15.53 -7.89
N ARG A 82 10.74 -15.37 -8.87
CA ARG A 82 10.12 -16.43 -9.67
C ARG A 82 10.12 -16.04 -11.15
N PRO A 83 11.23 -16.30 -11.88
CA PRO A 83 11.35 -15.92 -13.28
C PRO A 83 10.28 -16.51 -14.19
N GLU A 84 9.71 -17.66 -13.84
CA GLU A 84 8.67 -18.37 -14.57
C GLU A 84 7.25 -17.86 -14.31
N ALA A 85 7.05 -16.95 -13.36
CA ALA A 85 5.70 -16.48 -13.03
C ALA A 85 5.12 -15.61 -14.13
N GLU A 86 3.85 -15.86 -14.48
CA GLU A 86 3.08 -14.95 -15.32
C GLU A 86 2.43 -13.88 -14.43
N VAL A 87 2.71 -12.61 -14.73
CA VAL A 87 2.20 -11.47 -13.97
C VAL A 87 1.20 -10.68 -14.82
N ILE A 88 -0.06 -10.65 -14.37
CA ILE A 88 -1.15 -9.98 -15.08
C ILE A 88 -1.57 -8.73 -14.31
N GLY A 89 -1.21 -7.55 -14.83
CA GLY A 89 -1.53 -6.26 -14.22
C GLY A 89 -2.84 -5.67 -14.73
N LYS A 90 -3.70 -5.19 -13.82
CA LYS A 90 -4.92 -4.46 -14.17
C LYS A 90 -5.00 -3.15 -13.40
N ALA A 91 -5.09 -2.03 -14.12
CA ALA A 91 -5.34 -0.73 -13.52
C ALA A 91 -6.83 -0.57 -13.14
N CYS A 92 -7.09 -0.17 -11.88
CA CYS A 92 -8.44 0.01 -11.34
C CYS A 92 -8.63 1.44 -10.77
N PRO A 93 -8.54 2.50 -11.59
CA PRO A 93 -8.47 3.88 -11.11
C PRO A 93 -9.70 4.36 -10.34
N LEU A 94 -10.89 3.82 -10.58
CA LEU A 94 -12.12 4.23 -9.89
C LEU A 94 -12.23 3.69 -8.47
N PHE A 95 -11.44 2.70 -8.05
CA PHE A 95 -11.53 2.15 -6.70
C PHE A 95 -11.16 3.17 -5.63
N VAL A 96 -10.19 4.04 -5.89
CA VAL A 96 -9.78 5.07 -4.93
C VAL A 96 -10.94 6.04 -4.64
N PRO A 97 -11.51 6.77 -5.63
CA PRO A 97 -12.61 7.69 -5.36
C PRO A 97 -13.85 7.00 -4.76
N LEU A 98 -14.20 5.79 -5.19
CA LEU A 98 -15.33 5.05 -4.61
C LEU A 98 -15.13 4.72 -3.12
N VAL A 99 -13.90 4.41 -2.73
CA VAL A 99 -13.54 4.14 -1.33
C VAL A 99 -13.56 5.44 -0.51
N GLU A 100 -13.01 6.53 -1.05
CA GLU A 100 -12.97 7.85 -0.38
C GLU A 100 -14.35 8.45 -0.18
N GLU A 101 -15.28 8.25 -1.14
CA GLU A 101 -16.69 8.62 -1.01
C GLU A 101 -17.49 7.71 -0.04
N GLY A 102 -16.84 6.69 0.53
CA GLY A 102 -17.49 5.76 1.46
C GLY A 102 -18.38 4.69 0.78
N TRP A 103 -18.35 4.57 -0.55
CA TRP A 103 -19.23 3.67 -1.33
C TRP A 103 -18.74 2.22 -1.36
N ARG A 104 -18.04 1.79 -0.31
CA ARG A 104 -17.42 0.45 -0.24
C ARG A 104 -18.39 -0.73 -0.42
N LYS A 105 -19.66 -0.54 -0.06
CA LYS A 105 -20.72 -1.57 -0.15
C LYS A 105 -21.78 -1.22 -1.19
N ASP A 106 -21.61 -0.15 -1.95
CA ASP A 106 -22.56 0.34 -2.93
C ASP A 106 -22.63 -0.59 -4.15
N PRO A 107 -23.82 -0.82 -4.75
CA PRO A 107 -23.97 -1.59 -5.98
C PRO A 107 -23.14 -1.06 -7.15
N VAL A 108 -22.95 0.26 -7.24
CA VAL A 108 -22.06 0.87 -8.27
C VAL A 108 -20.62 0.38 -8.12
N THR A 109 -20.12 0.30 -6.89
CA THR A 109 -18.77 -0.21 -6.63
C THR A 109 -18.64 -1.67 -7.00
N ARG A 110 -19.69 -2.48 -6.76
CA ARG A 110 -19.74 -3.90 -7.19
C ARG A 110 -19.70 -4.01 -8.72
N GLU A 111 -20.46 -3.20 -9.42
CA GLU A 111 -20.50 -3.20 -10.89
C GLU A 111 -19.13 -2.78 -11.47
N VAL A 112 -18.53 -1.72 -10.95
CA VAL A 112 -17.19 -1.27 -11.36
C VAL A 112 -16.14 -2.35 -11.09
N ALA A 113 -16.20 -2.99 -9.92
CA ALA A 113 -15.29 -4.07 -9.57
C ALA A 113 -15.45 -5.28 -10.49
N ALA A 114 -16.68 -5.70 -10.79
CA ALA A 114 -16.95 -6.79 -11.72
C ALA A 114 -16.31 -6.51 -13.10
N ARG A 115 -16.50 -5.32 -13.65
CA ARG A 115 -15.91 -4.93 -14.95
C ARG A 115 -14.39 -4.93 -14.95
N TYR A 116 -13.76 -4.46 -13.87
CA TYR A 116 -12.29 -4.45 -13.78
C TYR A 116 -11.71 -5.86 -13.63
N LEU A 117 -12.37 -6.71 -12.86
CA LEU A 117 -11.86 -8.03 -12.50
C LEU A 117 -12.21 -9.12 -13.52
N GLU A 118 -13.17 -8.88 -14.42
CA GLU A 118 -13.58 -9.84 -15.47
C GLU A 118 -12.39 -10.32 -16.30
N GLU A 119 -11.52 -9.40 -16.72
CA GLU A 119 -10.32 -9.74 -17.49
C GLU A 119 -9.33 -10.64 -16.74
N LEU A 120 -9.35 -10.62 -15.40
CA LEU A 120 -8.46 -11.44 -14.57
C LEU A 120 -9.03 -12.83 -14.29
N LYS A 121 -10.36 -12.99 -14.32
CA LYS A 121 -11.02 -14.30 -14.09
C LYS A 121 -10.60 -15.34 -15.13
N ASP A 122 -10.49 -14.92 -16.39
CA ASP A 122 -10.16 -15.81 -17.51
C ASP A 122 -8.66 -16.14 -17.58
N LYS A 123 -7.86 -15.61 -16.65
CA LYS A 123 -6.40 -15.77 -16.64
C LYS A 123 -5.89 -16.85 -15.70
N ASP A 124 -6.77 -17.61 -15.06
CA ASP A 124 -6.40 -18.70 -14.14
C ASP A 124 -5.40 -18.26 -13.05
N ILE A 125 -5.51 -17.02 -12.58
CA ILE A 125 -4.67 -16.54 -11.47
C ILE A 125 -5.12 -17.20 -10.17
N ASP A 126 -4.17 -17.61 -9.32
CA ASP A 126 -4.45 -18.12 -7.97
C ASP A 126 -4.09 -17.13 -6.86
N THR A 127 -3.45 -16.06 -7.21
CA THR A 127 -2.98 -15.02 -6.30
C THR A 127 -3.23 -13.64 -6.90
N LEU A 128 -3.82 -12.73 -6.10
CA LEU A 128 -4.12 -11.36 -6.52
C LEU A 128 -3.57 -10.34 -5.51
N ILE A 129 -2.63 -9.50 -5.95
CA ILE A 129 -2.06 -8.42 -5.14
C ILE A 129 -2.99 -7.22 -5.16
N LEU A 130 -3.37 -6.73 -3.97
CA LEU A 130 -4.08 -5.47 -3.76
C LEU A 130 -3.06 -4.30 -3.72
N GLY A 131 -2.61 -3.87 -4.88
CA GLY A 131 -1.49 -2.94 -5.08
C GLY A 131 -1.84 -1.45 -4.88
N CYS A 132 -2.74 -1.15 -3.95
CA CYS A 132 -3.09 0.21 -3.53
C CYS A 132 -3.56 0.19 -2.08
N THR A 133 -3.29 1.26 -1.32
CA THR A 133 -3.69 1.39 0.09
C THR A 133 -5.20 1.36 0.31
N HIS A 134 -5.98 1.76 -0.68
CA HIS A 134 -7.45 1.76 -0.64
C HIS A 134 -8.08 0.38 -0.90
N TYR A 135 -7.42 -0.46 -1.71
CA TYR A 135 -8.02 -1.70 -2.20
C TYR A 135 -8.26 -2.77 -1.12
N PRO A 136 -7.47 -2.86 -0.04
CA PRO A 136 -7.80 -3.72 1.09
C PRO A 136 -9.17 -3.42 1.74
N LEU A 137 -9.67 -2.18 1.63
CA LEU A 137 -11.00 -1.80 2.11
C LEU A 137 -12.14 -2.38 1.24
N LEU A 138 -11.83 -2.84 0.03
CA LEU A 138 -12.71 -3.57 -0.88
C LEU A 138 -12.46 -5.09 -0.87
N ARG A 139 -11.65 -5.61 0.08
CA ARG A 139 -11.18 -7.00 0.09
C ARG A 139 -12.34 -8.01 0.00
N SER A 140 -13.41 -7.82 0.78
CA SER A 140 -14.57 -8.73 0.75
C SER A 140 -15.22 -8.74 -0.63
N LEU A 141 -15.49 -7.56 -1.19
CA LEU A 141 -16.09 -7.41 -2.51
C LEU A 141 -15.22 -8.03 -3.62
N ILE A 142 -13.91 -7.78 -3.59
CA ILE A 142 -12.96 -8.36 -4.55
C ILE A 142 -12.92 -9.88 -4.41
N GLY A 143 -12.89 -10.39 -3.18
CA GLY A 143 -12.91 -11.82 -2.90
C GLY A 143 -14.18 -12.51 -3.41
N ASP A 144 -15.36 -11.91 -3.15
CA ASP A 144 -16.64 -12.41 -3.66
C ASP A 144 -16.66 -12.53 -5.20
N ILE A 145 -16.00 -11.57 -5.89
CA ILE A 145 -15.96 -11.55 -7.36
C ILE A 145 -14.94 -12.54 -7.90
N MET A 146 -13.74 -12.62 -7.30
CA MET A 146 -12.66 -13.50 -7.78
C MET A 146 -12.84 -14.96 -7.38
N GLY A 147 -13.59 -15.22 -6.32
CA GLY A 147 -13.86 -16.57 -5.81
C GLY A 147 -12.74 -17.13 -4.90
N ASP A 148 -13.05 -18.23 -4.23
CA ASP A 148 -12.23 -18.82 -3.17
C ASP A 148 -10.89 -19.41 -3.65
N GLN A 149 -10.73 -19.63 -4.95
CA GLN A 149 -9.50 -20.15 -5.54
C GLN A 149 -8.40 -19.09 -5.66
N VAL A 150 -8.76 -17.81 -5.54
CA VAL A 150 -7.82 -16.69 -5.64
C VAL A 150 -7.48 -16.14 -4.25
N THR A 151 -6.24 -16.26 -3.86
CA THR A 151 -5.75 -15.69 -2.59
C THR A 151 -5.43 -14.21 -2.76
N LEU A 152 -6.10 -13.36 -1.96
CA LEU A 152 -5.87 -11.91 -1.97
C LEU A 152 -4.69 -11.55 -1.07
N VAL A 153 -3.65 -10.95 -1.64
CA VAL A 153 -2.44 -10.48 -0.95
C VAL A 153 -2.56 -8.99 -0.63
N ASN A 154 -2.49 -8.66 0.66
CA ASN A 154 -2.33 -7.29 1.13
C ASN A 154 -0.86 -7.03 1.50
N PRO A 155 -0.13 -6.14 0.78
CA PRO A 155 1.28 -5.87 1.05
C PRO A 155 1.58 -5.31 2.45
N ALA A 156 0.60 -4.68 3.11
CA ALA A 156 0.81 -3.93 4.35
C ALA A 156 1.34 -4.81 5.50
N TYR A 157 0.79 -6.01 5.67
CA TYR A 157 1.21 -6.91 6.75
C TYR A 157 2.69 -7.35 6.59
N GLU A 158 3.07 -7.77 5.39
CA GLU A 158 4.47 -8.16 5.11
C GLU A 158 5.42 -6.97 5.22
N THR A 159 4.98 -5.78 4.83
CA THR A 159 5.77 -4.55 5.00
C THR A 159 6.03 -4.28 6.49
N ALA A 160 5.02 -4.48 7.35
CA ALA A 160 5.19 -4.31 8.79
C ALA A 160 6.15 -5.34 9.39
N LEU A 161 6.11 -6.60 8.91
CA LEU A 161 7.07 -7.63 9.32
C LEU A 161 8.50 -7.29 8.89
N GLN A 162 8.68 -6.89 7.64
CA GLN A 162 10.01 -6.49 7.15
C GLN A 162 10.52 -5.22 7.82
N LEU A 163 9.64 -4.26 8.15
CA LEU A 163 10.03 -3.10 8.96
C LEU A 163 10.56 -3.53 10.33
N LYS A 164 9.88 -4.48 10.99
CA LYS A 164 10.34 -5.01 12.28
C LYS A 164 11.74 -5.63 12.18
N GLU A 165 11.97 -6.45 11.16
CA GLU A 165 13.29 -7.06 10.88
C GLU A 165 14.34 -5.97 10.65
N LEU A 166 14.06 -4.99 9.81
CA LEU A 166 14.94 -3.87 9.49
C LEU A 166 15.30 -3.03 10.72
N LEU A 167 14.35 -2.74 11.60
CA LEU A 167 14.61 -2.01 12.85
C LEU A 167 15.53 -2.80 13.78
N GLN A 168 15.40 -4.13 13.83
CA GLN A 168 16.25 -5.02 14.61
C GLN A 168 17.67 -5.10 14.04
N GLU A 169 17.82 -5.30 12.73
CA GLU A 169 19.10 -5.37 12.03
C GLU A 169 19.92 -4.09 12.21
N HIS A 170 19.27 -2.94 12.22
CA HIS A 170 19.92 -1.64 12.44
C HIS A 170 20.12 -1.28 13.93
N GLY A 171 19.66 -2.12 14.87
CA GLY A 171 19.78 -1.85 16.31
C GLY A 171 19.00 -0.64 16.80
N ILE A 172 17.92 -0.26 16.09
CA ILE A 172 17.07 0.91 16.38
C ILE A 172 15.65 0.53 16.82
N ALA A 173 15.37 -0.77 16.99
CA ALA A 173 14.11 -1.22 17.55
C ALA A 173 13.94 -0.69 18.98
N SER A 174 12.71 -0.29 19.34
CA SER A 174 12.39 0.14 20.70
C SER A 174 11.97 -1.06 21.55
N ASP A 175 12.57 -1.19 22.73
CA ASP A 175 12.17 -2.17 23.74
C ASP A 175 11.04 -1.67 24.64
N THR A 176 10.69 -0.38 24.52
CA THR A 176 9.63 0.26 25.31
C THR A 176 8.35 0.39 24.49
N LYS A 177 7.21 0.13 25.16
CA LYS A 177 5.91 0.46 24.55
C LYS A 177 5.75 1.97 24.45
N PRO A 178 5.05 2.46 23.41
CA PRO A 178 4.70 3.87 23.32
C PRO A 178 4.04 4.34 24.61
N GLN A 179 4.48 5.50 25.14
CA GLN A 179 3.90 6.11 26.33
C GLN A 179 2.87 7.15 25.92
N GLY A 180 1.77 7.26 26.68
CA GLY A 180 0.68 8.20 26.44
C GLY A 180 -0.56 7.56 25.83
N GLU A 181 -1.67 8.30 25.86
CA GLU A 181 -2.97 7.83 25.38
C GLU A 181 -3.02 7.75 23.84
N ASN A 182 -2.28 8.61 23.15
CA ASN A 182 -2.16 8.60 21.68
C ASN A 182 -0.69 8.81 21.25
N PRO A 183 0.05 7.72 20.96
CA PRO A 183 1.45 7.79 20.55
C PRO A 183 1.62 8.18 19.07
N TYR A 184 0.54 8.50 18.37
CA TYR A 184 0.56 8.79 16.94
C TYR A 184 0.44 10.29 16.66
N GLU A 185 1.19 10.77 15.69
CA GLU A 185 1.05 12.11 15.13
C GLU A 185 0.64 12.02 13.66
N PHE A 186 -0.40 12.75 13.28
CA PHE A 186 -0.93 12.77 11.93
C PHE A 186 -0.67 14.15 11.32
N TYR A 187 -0.05 14.14 10.14
CA TYR A 187 0.25 15.37 9.37
C TYR A 187 -0.34 15.24 7.97
N VAL A 188 -0.89 16.32 7.48
CA VAL A 188 -1.47 16.41 6.13
C VAL A 188 -1.05 17.71 5.45
N SER A 189 -0.90 17.69 4.14
CA SER A 189 -0.60 18.88 3.35
C SER A 189 -1.88 19.69 3.03
N ASP A 190 -3.03 19.02 3.02
CA ASP A 190 -4.34 19.64 2.76
C ASP A 190 -5.49 18.84 3.38
N ALA A 191 -6.72 19.38 3.33
CA ALA A 191 -7.98 18.73 3.68
C ALA A 191 -7.94 17.94 5.02
N ALA A 192 -7.45 18.57 6.09
CA ALA A 192 -7.24 17.91 7.40
C ALA A 192 -8.53 17.29 7.99
N GLU A 193 -9.69 17.94 7.78
CA GLU A 193 -10.99 17.43 8.26
C GLU A 193 -11.40 16.17 7.48
N SER A 194 -11.32 16.21 6.14
CA SER A 194 -11.65 15.06 5.30
C SER A 194 -10.74 13.86 5.59
N PHE A 195 -9.43 14.12 5.83
CA PHE A 195 -8.50 13.06 6.25
C PHE A 195 -8.93 12.44 7.59
N ARG A 196 -9.23 13.28 8.59
CA ARG A 196 -9.66 12.81 9.90
C ARG A 196 -10.92 11.95 9.81
N ASP A 197 -11.94 12.43 9.09
CA ASP A 197 -13.23 11.74 8.97
C ASP A 197 -13.07 10.40 8.25
N PHE A 198 -12.29 10.36 7.18
CA PHE A 198 -11.96 9.12 6.47
C PHE A 198 -11.14 8.16 7.36
N ALA A 199 -10.12 8.65 8.05
CA ALA A 199 -9.28 7.84 8.92
C ALA A 199 -10.08 7.22 10.08
N ASN A 200 -10.97 7.99 10.72
CA ASN A 200 -11.85 7.51 11.79
C ASN A 200 -12.87 6.47 11.29
N ALA A 201 -13.21 6.48 10.01
CA ALA A 201 -14.10 5.48 9.42
C ALA A 201 -13.42 4.13 9.14
N ILE A 202 -12.07 4.05 9.18
CA ILE A 202 -11.31 2.87 8.78
C ILE A 202 -10.31 2.37 9.83
N LEU A 203 -9.83 3.24 10.71
CA LEU A 203 -8.86 2.88 11.75
C LEU A 203 -9.55 2.47 13.06
N PRO A 204 -8.93 1.57 13.83
CA PRO A 204 -9.45 1.16 15.15
C PRO A 204 -9.10 2.16 16.27
N ILE A 205 -8.66 3.35 15.93
CA ILE A 205 -8.28 4.45 16.84
C ILE A 205 -8.99 5.73 16.41
N ASP A 206 -9.35 6.56 17.37
CA ASP A 206 -9.89 7.88 17.10
C ASP A 206 -8.77 8.89 16.85
N ILE A 207 -8.87 9.60 15.73
CA ILE A 207 -7.97 10.70 15.39
C ILE A 207 -8.68 12.00 15.70
N ASP A 208 -8.32 12.62 16.81
CA ASP A 208 -8.89 13.91 17.21
C ASP A 208 -8.40 15.04 16.32
N ARG A 209 -7.13 14.97 15.90
CA ARG A 209 -6.48 16.06 15.17
C ARG A 209 -5.45 15.56 14.18
N ALA A 210 -5.59 16.01 12.91
CA ALA A 210 -4.53 15.99 11.91
C ALA A 210 -3.93 17.41 11.78
N LYS A 211 -2.60 17.51 11.87
CA LYS A 211 -1.89 18.80 11.77
C LYS A 211 -1.66 19.14 10.28
N LYS A 212 -2.26 20.22 9.79
CA LYS A 212 -1.95 20.71 8.44
C LYS A 212 -0.55 21.36 8.44
N ILE A 213 0.25 20.98 7.47
CA ILE A 213 1.59 21.54 7.22
C ILE A 213 1.65 22.20 5.85
N ASN A 214 2.47 23.23 5.71
CA ASN A 214 2.81 23.76 4.39
C ASN A 214 3.93 22.92 3.79
N ILE A 215 3.57 21.94 2.95
CA ILE A 215 4.54 21.02 2.35
C ILE A 215 5.49 21.70 1.36
N GLU A 216 5.13 22.86 0.83
CA GLU A 216 5.98 23.63 -0.09
C GLU A 216 7.17 24.30 0.60
N ALA A 217 7.16 24.35 1.94
CA ALA A 217 8.27 24.86 2.74
C ALA A 217 9.43 23.84 2.86
N TYR A 218 9.25 22.64 2.37
CA TYR A 218 10.22 21.53 2.45
C TYR A 218 10.62 21.01 1.02
#